data_62a0d582ab360e959e918e779ebfe36d
#
_entry.id   62a0d582ab360e959e918e779ebfe36d
#
_cell.length_a   1.000
_cell.length_b   1.000
_cell.length_c   1.000
_cell.angle_alpha   90.00
_cell.angle_beta   90.00
_cell.angle_gamma   90.00
#
_symmetry.space_group_name_H-M   'P 1'
#
loop_
_entity.id
_entity.type
_entity.pdbx_description
1 polymer ?
#
loop_
_entity_poly.entity_id
_entity_poly.type
_entity_poly.pdbx_seq_one_letter_code
_entity_poly.pdbx_strand_id
1 'polypeptide(L)'
;MILKLPMIKKISILVILLTICPLASQAQSCAVEQALDQFNRILTADAANHFFTLLDQEQFTEEKIQFSPSVPADSVRQQVWYWASEWFYDKQDYNQGRDYGLKALPLYHGASESKADCLNLLGCIYVRLGDFKNAAAHAKQCLDIDMASGDPDCISSSLNTLAGIYMAGHQSEAAEKLIVQAIEHADLANNPTRKAVLLGMASEIYHSLTEEEKALDYAQQAFDLEQMLGRALPAAYRLDQKASSLMGLKRYKEAEQALRQAIPVMREQGDMHSLAIANNHLGTCLIWQKRNDEAYPYYREACDLLVKMGDPINEMYSRRGLCLSLWESDPDSARSELNRFNFLKDSLYTSESAEALARMNAEFGNDQLTMENEQVRNARTRDHILAVALLILLGVATCWFINRQRKRQQQHINKLLREIERLQVESEAARAAMASGQPDITDVEEALPDEPAPTIVDVTENEFLTHVIDFVNEHLEEGDFGLENLAEHFAMSVSTLRRRLQDATGVSPKSYIQAIQMQRACELLDSGLQIADVAMQCGFAEPGSFTRTFKRVLGLTPTQYRTRS
;
A
#
# COMPACT_ATOMS: atom_id res chain seq x y z
N MET A 1 -10.90 -21.84 20.62
CA MET A 1 -9.86 -21.01 21.26
C MET A 1 -9.56 -19.71 20.50
N ILE A 2 -10.02 -19.54 19.27
CA ILE A 2 -9.93 -18.29 18.46
C ILE A 2 -10.82 -17.18 19.02
N LEU A 3 -11.92 -17.50 19.65
CA LEU A 3 -12.89 -16.56 20.24
C LEU A 3 -12.49 -15.98 21.61
N LYS A 4 -11.41 -16.44 22.24
CA LYS A 4 -11.04 -15.99 23.60
C LYS A 4 -10.25 -14.68 23.66
N LEU A 5 -9.52 -14.29 22.63
CA LEU A 5 -8.76 -13.03 22.66
C LEU A 5 -9.65 -11.77 22.51
N PRO A 6 -10.58 -11.70 21.54
CA PRO A 6 -11.49 -10.56 21.50
C PRO A 6 -12.43 -10.49 22.70
N MET A 7 -12.87 -11.64 23.23
CA MET A 7 -13.74 -11.69 24.42
C MET A 7 -13.03 -11.18 25.68
N ILE A 8 -11.75 -11.46 25.88
CA ILE A 8 -10.97 -10.92 27.00
C ILE A 8 -10.83 -9.39 26.92
N LYS A 9 -10.60 -8.82 25.74
CA LYS A 9 -10.61 -7.36 25.55
C LYS A 9 -12.03 -6.77 25.75
N LYS A 10 -13.07 -7.44 25.24
CA LYS A 10 -14.48 -7.04 25.40
C LYS A 10 -14.94 -7.12 26.87
N ILE A 11 -14.52 -8.15 27.60
CA ILE A 11 -14.72 -8.29 29.05
C ILE A 11 -14.05 -7.14 29.83
N SER A 12 -12.84 -6.73 29.42
CA SER A 12 -12.13 -5.61 30.07
C SER A 12 -12.89 -4.29 29.93
N ILE A 13 -13.52 -4.04 28.79
CA ILE A 13 -14.32 -2.82 28.57
C ILE A 13 -15.60 -2.85 29.43
N LEU A 14 -16.29 -3.98 29.52
CA LEU A 14 -17.48 -4.11 30.34
C LEU A 14 -17.16 -4.06 31.83
N VAL A 15 -16.06 -4.68 32.29
CA VAL A 15 -15.57 -4.57 33.67
C VAL A 15 -15.19 -3.14 34.01
N ILE A 16 -14.57 -2.39 33.08
CA ILE A 16 -14.28 -0.95 33.25
C ILE A 16 -15.58 -0.14 33.35
N LEU A 17 -16.59 -0.47 32.55
CA LEU A 17 -17.90 0.19 32.59
C LEU A 17 -18.68 -0.11 33.90
N LEU A 18 -18.51 -1.30 34.49
CA LEU A 18 -19.13 -1.69 35.76
C LEU A 18 -18.34 -1.21 36.98
N THR A 19 -17.01 -1.01 36.89
CA THR A 19 -16.17 -0.57 38.02
C THR A 19 -16.10 0.95 38.21
N ILE A 20 -16.59 1.75 37.26
CA ILE A 20 -16.62 3.21 37.35
C ILE A 20 -17.91 3.73 38.03
N CYS A 21 -18.74 2.85 38.58
CA CYS A 21 -19.92 3.26 39.35
C CYS A 21 -19.60 3.37 40.86
N PRO A 22 -19.22 4.55 41.39
CA PRO A 22 -19.16 4.75 42.83
C PRO A 22 -20.55 5.10 43.35
N LEU A 23 -21.05 4.30 44.28
CA LEU A 23 -22.07 4.70 45.26
C LEU A 23 -23.45 5.06 44.69
N ALA A 24 -24.17 4.09 44.21
CA ALA A 24 -25.63 4.17 44.30
C ALA A 24 -26.11 3.21 45.42
N SER A 25 -26.74 3.82 46.39
CA SER A 25 -27.44 3.19 47.50
C SER A 25 -28.19 1.93 47.09
N GLN A 26 -28.13 0.93 47.92
CA GLN A 26 -29.02 -0.22 48.15
C GLN A 26 -30.28 -0.32 47.24
N ALA A 27 -30.09 -0.34 45.91
CA ALA A 27 -31.08 -0.81 44.98
C ALA A 27 -30.72 -2.26 44.67
N GLN A 28 -31.66 -3.18 44.82
CA GLN A 28 -31.52 -4.57 44.43
C GLN A 28 -30.88 -4.63 43.05
N SER A 29 -29.64 -5.14 42.96
CA SER A 29 -28.98 -5.33 41.69
C SER A 29 -29.92 -6.10 40.77
N CYS A 30 -30.13 -5.57 39.56
CA CYS A 30 -30.99 -6.22 38.58
C CYS A 30 -30.53 -7.69 38.39
N ALA A 31 -31.44 -8.62 38.29
CA ALA A 31 -31.13 -10.05 38.11
C ALA A 31 -30.22 -10.25 36.88
N VAL A 32 -30.33 -9.39 35.88
CA VAL A 32 -29.49 -9.38 34.68
C VAL A 32 -28.05 -8.98 34.98
N GLU A 33 -27.82 -7.95 35.83
CA GLU A 33 -26.46 -7.57 36.24
C GLU A 33 -25.79 -8.68 37.04
N GLN A 34 -26.56 -9.36 37.91
CA GLN A 34 -26.04 -10.50 38.64
C GLN A 34 -25.75 -11.69 37.71
N ALA A 35 -26.60 -11.94 36.74
CA ALA A 35 -26.40 -13.01 35.76
C ALA A 35 -25.22 -12.68 34.84
N LEU A 36 -25.06 -11.40 34.42
CA LEU A 36 -23.92 -10.93 33.61
C LEU A 36 -22.61 -11.02 34.40
N ASP A 37 -22.59 -10.60 35.66
CA ASP A 37 -21.44 -10.72 36.54
C ASP A 37 -21.08 -12.20 36.80
N GLN A 38 -22.06 -13.06 36.98
CA GLN A 38 -21.89 -14.50 37.12
C GLN A 38 -21.38 -15.13 35.80
N PHE A 39 -21.89 -14.71 34.65
CA PHE A 39 -21.39 -15.11 33.33
C PHE A 39 -19.94 -14.71 33.14
N ASN A 40 -19.60 -13.45 33.45
CA ASN A 40 -18.22 -12.95 33.32
C ASN A 40 -17.23 -13.62 34.28
N ARG A 41 -17.67 -13.99 35.49
CA ARG A 41 -16.79 -14.64 36.49
C ARG A 41 -16.59 -16.12 36.22
N ILE A 42 -17.61 -16.82 35.79
CA ILE A 42 -17.62 -18.28 35.73
C ILE A 42 -17.49 -18.81 34.32
N LEU A 43 -17.91 -18.03 33.29
CA LEU A 43 -17.91 -18.41 31.86
C LEU A 43 -18.50 -19.80 31.62
N THR A 44 -19.52 -20.20 32.40
CA THR A 44 -20.16 -21.51 32.28
C THR A 44 -21.38 -21.44 31.36
N ALA A 45 -21.71 -22.58 30.75
CA ALA A 45 -22.91 -22.69 29.93
C ALA A 45 -24.19 -22.37 30.72
N ASP A 46 -24.22 -22.73 32.02
CA ASP A 46 -25.40 -22.48 32.87
C ASP A 46 -25.56 -21.00 33.21
N ALA A 47 -24.47 -20.28 33.50
CA ALA A 47 -24.50 -18.83 33.73
C ALA A 47 -24.95 -18.08 32.50
N ALA A 48 -24.46 -18.49 31.33
CA ALA A 48 -24.87 -17.91 30.05
C ALA A 48 -26.33 -18.21 29.73
N ASN A 49 -26.80 -19.45 29.93
CA ASN A 49 -28.21 -19.83 29.75
C ASN A 49 -29.12 -19.03 30.68
N HIS A 50 -28.72 -18.81 31.94
CA HIS A 50 -29.46 -17.97 32.86
C HIS A 50 -29.54 -16.52 32.39
N PHE A 51 -28.42 -15.96 31.97
CA PHE A 51 -28.35 -14.61 31.38
C PHE A 51 -29.29 -14.51 30.17
N PHE A 52 -29.20 -15.42 29.22
CA PHE A 52 -30.05 -15.44 28.02
C PHE A 52 -31.52 -15.75 28.31
N THR A 53 -31.80 -16.57 29.31
CA THR A 53 -33.17 -16.77 29.77
C THR A 53 -33.79 -15.48 30.32
N LEU A 54 -33.02 -14.67 31.02
CA LEU A 54 -33.47 -13.36 31.48
C LEU A 54 -33.63 -12.36 30.31
N LEU A 55 -32.81 -12.48 29.28
CA LEU A 55 -32.96 -11.73 28.04
C LEU A 55 -34.26 -12.08 27.31
N ASP A 56 -34.58 -13.38 27.18
CA ASP A 56 -35.76 -13.87 26.47
C ASP A 56 -37.08 -13.55 27.16
N GLN A 57 -37.08 -13.44 28.47
CA GLN A 57 -38.31 -13.23 29.24
C GLN A 57 -38.83 -11.80 29.19
N GLU A 58 -38.31 -10.95 28.28
CA GLU A 58 -38.66 -9.51 28.17
C GLU A 58 -38.59 -8.73 29.51
N GLN A 59 -37.97 -9.31 30.52
CA GLN A 59 -37.73 -8.65 31.81
C GLN A 59 -36.68 -7.53 31.67
N PHE A 60 -36.18 -7.34 30.46
CA PHE A 60 -35.44 -6.22 29.98
C PHE A 60 -36.35 -5.03 29.66
N THR A 61 -37.04 -4.51 30.63
CA THR A 61 -37.59 -3.17 30.47
C THR A 61 -36.47 -2.17 30.70
N GLU A 62 -36.39 -1.15 29.87
CA GLU A 62 -35.40 -0.05 29.93
C GLU A 62 -35.24 0.54 31.33
N GLU A 63 -36.29 0.48 32.14
CA GLU A 63 -36.34 0.96 33.53
C GLU A 63 -35.53 0.13 34.53
N LYS A 64 -35.19 -1.11 34.22
CA LYS A 64 -34.52 -2.04 35.17
C LYS A 64 -33.01 -2.14 34.99
N ILE A 65 -32.45 -1.64 33.86
CA ILE A 65 -31.04 -1.61 33.63
C ILE A 65 -30.55 -0.20 33.91
N GLN A 66 -30.19 0.08 35.15
CA GLN A 66 -29.51 1.34 35.49
C GLN A 66 -28.05 1.18 35.18
N PHE A 67 -27.67 1.56 33.94
CA PHE A 67 -26.26 1.74 33.59
C PHE A 67 -25.76 3.05 34.18
N SER A 68 -24.43 3.15 34.34
CA SER A 68 -23.80 4.42 34.70
C SER A 68 -24.30 5.52 33.75
N PRO A 69 -24.69 6.70 34.24
CA PRO A 69 -25.21 7.80 33.43
C PRO A 69 -24.26 8.25 32.33
N SER A 70 -23.00 7.81 32.37
CA SER A 70 -21.95 8.17 31.40
C SER A 70 -21.91 7.25 30.16
N VAL A 71 -22.63 6.13 30.15
CA VAL A 71 -22.63 5.20 29.02
C VAL A 71 -23.98 5.22 28.32
N PRO A 72 -24.03 5.50 27.00
CA PRO A 72 -25.28 5.44 26.24
C PRO A 72 -25.93 4.05 26.36
N ALA A 73 -27.21 4.00 26.74
CA ALA A 73 -27.96 2.76 26.87
C ALA A 73 -27.91 1.90 25.60
N ASP A 74 -27.94 2.54 24.44
CA ASP A 74 -27.84 1.86 23.15
C ASP A 74 -26.51 1.14 22.92
N SER A 75 -25.40 1.69 23.41
CA SER A 75 -24.09 1.02 23.30
C SER A 75 -24.02 -0.27 24.11
N VAL A 76 -24.69 -0.32 25.24
CA VAL A 76 -24.74 -1.54 26.07
C VAL A 76 -25.69 -2.54 25.46
N ARG A 77 -26.88 -2.14 25.00
CA ARG A 77 -27.83 -3.02 24.28
C ARG A 77 -27.19 -3.63 23.04
N GLN A 78 -26.52 -2.81 22.24
CA GLN A 78 -25.77 -3.21 21.07
C GLN A 78 -24.81 -4.36 21.39
N GLN A 79 -24.00 -4.22 22.44
CA GLN A 79 -23.01 -5.21 22.82
C GLN A 79 -23.66 -6.49 23.36
N VAL A 80 -24.71 -6.36 24.19
CA VAL A 80 -25.44 -7.50 24.76
C VAL A 80 -26.12 -8.29 23.65
N TRP A 81 -26.82 -7.64 22.72
CA TRP A 81 -27.48 -8.31 21.60
C TRP A 81 -26.49 -8.98 20.65
N TYR A 82 -25.32 -8.37 20.40
CA TYR A 82 -24.25 -8.99 19.62
C TYR A 82 -23.73 -10.26 20.30
N TRP A 83 -23.44 -10.21 21.60
CA TRP A 83 -23.00 -11.40 22.34
C TRP A 83 -24.06 -12.49 22.41
N ALA A 84 -25.33 -12.14 22.52
CA ALA A 84 -26.41 -13.09 22.42
C ALA A 84 -26.44 -13.77 21.04
N SER A 85 -26.29 -13.01 19.97
CA SER A 85 -26.18 -13.54 18.60
C SER A 85 -25.01 -14.51 18.45
N GLU A 86 -23.83 -14.13 18.94
CA GLU A 86 -22.62 -14.97 18.92
C GLU A 86 -22.79 -16.23 19.75
N TRP A 87 -23.42 -16.12 20.94
CA TRP A 87 -23.72 -17.24 21.80
C TRP A 87 -24.65 -18.27 21.14
N PHE A 88 -25.76 -17.83 20.56
CA PHE A 88 -26.69 -18.70 19.85
C PHE A 88 -26.07 -19.32 18.60
N TYR A 89 -25.22 -18.58 17.88
CA TYR A 89 -24.42 -19.13 16.79
C TYR A 89 -23.52 -20.28 17.27
N ASP A 90 -22.80 -20.08 18.38
CA ASP A 90 -21.95 -21.12 18.99
C ASP A 90 -22.75 -22.31 19.51
N LYS A 91 -24.00 -22.08 19.97
CA LYS A 91 -24.95 -23.14 20.33
C LYS A 91 -25.65 -23.77 19.14
N GLN A 92 -25.35 -23.29 17.94
CA GLN A 92 -25.91 -23.78 16.68
C GLN A 92 -27.44 -23.58 16.58
N ASP A 93 -27.98 -22.60 17.30
CA ASP A 93 -29.34 -22.08 17.14
C ASP A 93 -29.31 -20.85 16.25
N TYR A 94 -29.23 -21.07 14.95
CA TYR A 94 -29.03 -20.01 13.95
C TYR A 94 -30.23 -19.06 13.87
N ASN A 95 -31.45 -19.52 14.17
CA ASN A 95 -32.62 -18.65 14.15
C ASN A 95 -32.58 -17.61 15.27
N GLN A 96 -32.29 -18.02 16.49
CA GLN A 96 -32.14 -17.10 17.60
C GLN A 96 -30.90 -16.18 17.39
N GLY A 97 -29.78 -16.74 16.91
CA GLY A 97 -28.59 -15.98 16.56
C GLY A 97 -28.92 -14.84 15.60
N ARG A 98 -29.66 -15.10 14.51
CA ARG A 98 -30.14 -14.09 13.57
C ARG A 98 -30.96 -13.01 14.26
N ASP A 99 -31.95 -13.42 15.06
CA ASP A 99 -32.92 -12.49 15.68
C ASP A 99 -32.20 -11.50 16.61
N TYR A 100 -31.22 -11.97 17.40
CA TYR A 100 -30.41 -11.11 18.26
C TYR A 100 -29.43 -10.23 17.44
N GLY A 101 -28.82 -10.74 16.39
CA GLY A 101 -27.96 -9.97 15.50
C GLY A 101 -28.72 -8.82 14.82
N LEU A 102 -29.96 -9.07 14.39
CA LEU A 102 -30.84 -8.05 13.80
C LEU A 102 -31.31 -7.00 14.83
N LYS A 103 -31.42 -7.35 16.12
CA LYS A 103 -31.67 -6.38 17.21
C LYS A 103 -30.43 -5.51 17.47
N ALA A 104 -29.22 -6.06 17.35
CA ALA A 104 -27.98 -5.33 17.57
C ALA A 104 -27.66 -4.34 16.42
N LEU A 105 -27.84 -4.78 15.17
CA LEU A 105 -27.37 -4.07 13.98
C LEU A 105 -27.83 -2.59 13.88
N PRO A 106 -29.11 -2.23 14.12
CA PRO A 106 -29.57 -0.83 14.02
C PRO A 106 -29.02 0.09 15.11
N LEU A 107 -28.44 -0.45 16.17
CA LEU A 107 -27.85 0.33 17.27
C LEU A 107 -26.42 0.79 16.96
N TYR A 108 -25.80 0.29 15.89
CA TYR A 108 -24.47 0.74 15.46
C TYR A 108 -24.56 2.04 14.65
N HIS A 109 -23.91 3.07 15.13
CA HIS A 109 -23.82 4.35 14.45
C HIS A 109 -22.49 4.47 13.66
N GLY A 110 -22.61 4.69 12.35
CA GLY A 110 -21.44 4.83 11.47
C GLY A 110 -20.78 3.50 11.10
N ALA A 111 -19.61 3.59 10.46
CA ALA A 111 -18.75 2.46 10.14
C ALA A 111 -17.80 2.21 11.31
N SER A 112 -17.83 1.03 11.91
CA SER A 112 -16.96 0.65 13.03
C SER A 112 -16.63 -0.83 12.95
N GLU A 113 -15.51 -1.23 13.52
CA GLU A 113 -15.07 -2.64 13.64
C GLU A 113 -16.19 -3.51 14.26
N SER A 114 -16.80 -3.04 15.34
CA SER A 114 -17.88 -3.79 16.00
C SER A 114 -19.12 -3.95 15.11
N LYS A 115 -19.42 -2.99 14.23
CA LYS A 115 -20.48 -3.14 13.23
C LYS A 115 -20.10 -4.18 12.17
N ALA A 116 -18.85 -4.17 11.72
CA ALA A 116 -18.33 -5.17 10.80
C ALA A 116 -18.42 -6.58 11.38
N ASP A 117 -18.02 -6.76 12.67
CA ASP A 117 -18.16 -8.03 13.37
C ASP A 117 -19.62 -8.54 13.39
N CYS A 118 -20.58 -7.64 13.70
CA CYS A 118 -21.99 -7.99 13.70
C CYS A 118 -22.51 -8.38 12.30
N LEU A 119 -22.12 -7.63 11.28
CA LEU A 119 -22.46 -7.92 9.89
C LEU A 119 -21.85 -9.23 9.41
N ASN A 120 -20.60 -9.52 9.78
CA ASN A 120 -19.92 -10.77 9.46
C ASN A 120 -20.63 -11.97 10.11
N LEU A 121 -20.98 -11.85 11.39
CA LEU A 121 -21.73 -12.88 12.12
C LEU A 121 -23.09 -13.15 11.47
N LEU A 122 -23.84 -12.10 11.13
CA LEU A 122 -25.11 -12.23 10.41
C LEU A 122 -24.92 -12.89 9.04
N GLY A 123 -23.86 -12.54 8.30
CA GLY A 123 -23.50 -13.20 7.05
C GLY A 123 -23.32 -14.71 7.24
N CYS A 124 -22.55 -15.12 8.23
CA CYS A 124 -22.36 -16.54 8.57
C CYS A 124 -23.68 -17.23 8.97
N ILE A 125 -24.51 -16.58 9.80
CA ILE A 125 -25.80 -17.12 10.22
C ILE A 125 -26.74 -17.33 9.03
N TYR A 126 -26.87 -16.33 8.13
CA TYR A 126 -27.73 -16.43 6.98
C TYR A 126 -27.31 -17.53 6.00
N VAL A 127 -25.99 -17.80 5.86
CA VAL A 127 -25.52 -18.97 5.11
C VAL A 127 -26.06 -20.27 5.71
N ARG A 128 -25.96 -20.42 7.05
CA ARG A 128 -26.46 -21.63 7.75
C ARG A 128 -27.98 -21.82 7.55
N LEU A 129 -28.70 -20.71 7.47
CA LEU A 129 -30.16 -20.71 7.21
C LEU A 129 -30.51 -20.87 5.71
N GLY A 130 -29.53 -20.87 4.81
CA GLY A 130 -29.75 -20.96 3.36
C GLY A 130 -30.23 -19.67 2.70
N ASP A 131 -30.21 -18.54 3.41
CA ASP A 131 -30.58 -17.23 2.86
C ASP A 131 -29.34 -16.51 2.29
N PHE A 132 -28.93 -16.94 1.11
CA PHE A 132 -27.71 -16.42 0.45
C PHE A 132 -27.80 -14.93 0.10
N LYS A 133 -29.02 -14.42 -0.16
CA LYS A 133 -29.26 -13.01 -0.49
C LYS A 133 -28.89 -12.09 0.69
N ASN A 134 -29.46 -12.37 1.85
CA ASN A 134 -29.14 -11.58 3.06
C ASN A 134 -27.73 -11.84 3.54
N ALA A 135 -27.23 -13.07 3.44
CA ALA A 135 -25.84 -13.39 3.75
C ALA A 135 -24.86 -12.50 2.98
N ALA A 136 -24.99 -12.46 1.66
CA ALA A 136 -24.10 -11.69 0.80
C ALA A 136 -24.25 -10.17 1.02
N ALA A 137 -25.47 -9.67 1.27
CA ALA A 137 -25.70 -8.26 1.55
C ALA A 137 -24.98 -7.80 2.84
N HIS A 138 -25.01 -8.60 3.90
CA HIS A 138 -24.32 -8.28 5.14
C HIS A 138 -22.81 -8.46 5.03
N ALA A 139 -22.34 -9.52 4.38
CA ALA A 139 -20.92 -9.75 4.17
C ALA A 139 -20.26 -8.65 3.30
N LYS A 140 -20.97 -8.14 2.27
CA LYS A 140 -20.48 -7.01 1.48
C LYS A 140 -20.34 -5.74 2.33
N GLN A 141 -21.35 -5.40 3.12
CA GLN A 141 -21.28 -4.25 4.03
C GLN A 141 -20.14 -4.37 5.05
N CYS A 142 -19.87 -5.60 5.53
CA CYS A 142 -18.73 -5.87 6.40
C CYS A 142 -17.41 -5.58 5.66
N LEU A 143 -17.25 -6.16 4.46
CA LEU A 143 -16.05 -5.96 3.65
C LEU A 143 -15.81 -4.49 3.32
N ASP A 144 -16.85 -3.72 2.99
CA ASP A 144 -16.73 -2.29 2.71
C ASP A 144 -16.16 -1.51 3.93
N ILE A 145 -16.58 -1.87 5.14
CA ILE A 145 -16.05 -1.28 6.38
C ILE A 145 -14.59 -1.68 6.60
N ASP A 146 -14.26 -2.96 6.43
CA ASP A 146 -12.92 -3.48 6.66
C ASP A 146 -11.91 -2.97 5.63
N MET A 147 -12.32 -2.85 4.36
CA MET A 147 -11.51 -2.22 3.30
C MET A 147 -11.22 -0.75 3.62
N ALA A 148 -12.20 -0.02 4.17
CA ALA A 148 -12.01 1.37 4.57
C ALA A 148 -11.09 1.50 5.81
N SER A 149 -11.06 0.51 6.70
CA SER A 149 -10.13 0.47 7.85
C SER A 149 -8.69 0.19 7.44
N GLY A 150 -8.51 -0.60 6.36
CA GLY A 150 -7.20 -1.04 5.87
C GLY A 150 -6.53 -2.13 6.74
N ASP A 151 -7.22 -2.72 7.73
CA ASP A 151 -6.67 -3.81 8.54
C ASP A 151 -6.66 -5.12 7.75
N PRO A 152 -5.48 -5.70 7.45
CA PRO A 152 -5.41 -6.91 6.64
C PRO A 152 -6.08 -8.13 7.28
N ASP A 153 -6.09 -8.27 8.62
CA ASP A 153 -6.74 -9.41 9.28
C ASP A 153 -8.27 -9.32 9.16
N CYS A 154 -8.84 -8.13 9.35
CA CYS A 154 -10.27 -7.88 9.17
C CYS A 154 -10.69 -8.12 7.71
N ILE A 155 -9.93 -7.55 6.75
CA ILE A 155 -10.20 -7.75 5.30
C ILE A 155 -10.15 -9.23 4.94
N SER A 156 -9.15 -9.98 5.42
CA SER A 156 -9.06 -11.43 5.16
C SER A 156 -10.25 -12.21 5.72
N SER A 157 -10.77 -11.79 6.87
CA SER A 157 -11.97 -12.39 7.49
C SER A 157 -13.23 -12.18 6.67
N SER A 158 -13.47 -10.96 6.23
CA SER A 158 -14.64 -10.58 5.43
C SER A 158 -14.63 -11.23 4.04
N LEU A 159 -13.45 -11.25 3.39
CA LEU A 159 -13.26 -11.96 2.13
C LEU A 159 -13.54 -13.47 2.26
N ASN A 160 -13.09 -14.10 3.35
CA ASN A 160 -13.39 -15.51 3.63
C ASN A 160 -14.90 -15.77 3.78
N THR A 161 -15.59 -14.92 4.51
CA THR A 161 -17.05 -15.05 4.70
C THR A 161 -17.78 -14.92 3.36
N LEU A 162 -17.39 -13.93 2.55
CA LEU A 162 -17.97 -13.73 1.22
C LEU A 162 -17.67 -14.91 0.28
N ALA A 163 -16.43 -15.45 0.32
CA ALA A 163 -16.05 -16.64 -0.43
C ALA A 163 -16.91 -17.86 -0.05
N GLY A 164 -17.13 -18.09 1.24
CA GLY A 164 -18.01 -19.16 1.73
C GLY A 164 -19.45 -19.01 1.26
N ILE A 165 -19.98 -17.77 1.20
CA ILE A 165 -21.32 -17.47 0.68
C ILE A 165 -21.43 -17.81 -0.81
N TYR A 166 -20.46 -17.38 -1.62
CA TYR A 166 -20.46 -17.68 -3.06
C TYR A 166 -20.29 -19.17 -3.33
N MET A 167 -19.43 -19.86 -2.58
CA MET A 167 -19.29 -21.32 -2.68
C MET A 167 -20.61 -22.02 -2.35
N ALA A 168 -21.27 -21.67 -1.24
CA ALA A 168 -22.56 -22.24 -0.85
C ALA A 168 -23.68 -21.94 -1.88
N GLY A 169 -23.60 -20.82 -2.57
CA GLY A 169 -24.48 -20.42 -3.66
C GLY A 169 -24.07 -20.96 -5.06
N HIS A 170 -23.17 -21.94 -5.12
CA HIS A 170 -22.68 -22.56 -6.37
C HIS A 170 -21.96 -21.60 -7.33
N GLN A 171 -21.32 -20.56 -6.80
CA GLN A 171 -20.47 -19.62 -7.57
C GLN A 171 -18.98 -19.81 -7.20
N SER A 172 -18.47 -21.02 -7.42
CA SER A 172 -17.14 -21.43 -6.94
C SER A 172 -16.00 -20.67 -7.58
N GLU A 173 -16.13 -20.23 -8.85
CA GLU A 173 -15.12 -19.39 -9.51
C GLU A 173 -15.03 -17.97 -8.90
N ALA A 174 -16.15 -17.44 -8.42
CA ALA A 174 -16.14 -16.18 -7.68
C ALA A 174 -15.50 -16.36 -6.29
N ALA A 175 -15.82 -17.47 -5.62
CA ALA A 175 -15.23 -17.82 -4.33
C ALA A 175 -13.71 -18.01 -4.41
N GLU A 176 -13.20 -18.62 -5.50
CA GLU A 176 -11.76 -18.80 -5.73
C GLU A 176 -11.02 -17.46 -5.73
N LYS A 177 -11.52 -16.47 -6.45
CA LYS A 177 -10.90 -15.14 -6.51
C LYS A 177 -10.81 -14.47 -5.16
N LEU A 178 -11.87 -14.62 -4.35
CA LEU A 178 -11.91 -14.02 -3.01
C LEU A 178 -10.99 -14.73 -2.02
N ILE A 179 -10.93 -16.07 -2.06
CA ILE A 179 -10.10 -16.81 -1.11
C ILE A 179 -8.61 -16.60 -1.37
N VAL A 180 -8.19 -16.42 -2.63
CA VAL A 180 -6.80 -16.06 -2.96
C VAL A 180 -6.44 -14.71 -2.34
N GLN A 181 -7.28 -13.69 -2.51
CA GLN A 181 -7.08 -12.38 -1.89
C GLN A 181 -7.08 -12.46 -0.36
N ALA A 182 -7.98 -13.26 0.21
CA ALA A 182 -8.03 -13.44 1.67
C ALA A 182 -6.72 -14.03 2.22
N ILE A 183 -6.12 -15.01 1.54
CA ILE A 183 -4.83 -15.61 1.92
C ILE A 183 -3.71 -14.56 1.85
N GLU A 184 -3.66 -13.75 0.81
CA GLU A 184 -2.68 -12.66 0.67
C GLU A 184 -2.78 -11.67 1.83
N HIS A 185 -3.99 -11.26 2.19
CA HIS A 185 -4.22 -10.37 3.34
C HIS A 185 -3.84 -11.02 4.68
N ALA A 186 -4.08 -12.32 4.86
CA ALA A 186 -3.68 -13.04 6.08
C ALA A 186 -2.14 -13.16 6.19
N ASP A 187 -1.45 -13.28 5.07
CA ASP A 187 0.01 -13.25 5.04
C ASP A 187 0.55 -11.86 5.43
N LEU A 188 -0.06 -10.79 4.95
CA LEU A 188 0.27 -9.41 5.35
C LEU A 188 0.02 -9.17 6.84
N ALA A 189 -1.06 -9.75 7.39
CA ALA A 189 -1.39 -9.67 8.81
C ALA A 189 -0.47 -10.53 9.69
N ASN A 190 0.32 -11.43 9.11
CA ASN A 190 1.13 -12.43 9.81
C ASN A 190 0.31 -13.23 10.85
N ASN A 191 -0.91 -13.65 10.47
CA ASN A 191 -1.83 -14.40 11.30
C ASN A 191 -1.92 -15.88 10.87
N PRO A 192 -1.10 -16.77 11.42
CA PRO A 192 -1.09 -18.18 11.03
C PRO A 192 -2.41 -18.90 11.35
N THR A 193 -3.13 -18.47 12.39
CA THR A 193 -4.44 -19.01 12.73
C THR A 193 -5.47 -18.69 11.66
N ARG A 194 -5.51 -17.45 11.18
CA ARG A 194 -6.35 -17.01 10.06
C ARG A 194 -5.98 -17.77 8.79
N LYS A 195 -4.69 -17.85 8.48
CA LYS A 195 -4.19 -18.56 7.30
C LYS A 195 -4.64 -20.03 7.28
N ALA A 196 -4.58 -20.75 8.41
CA ALA A 196 -5.05 -22.13 8.47
C ALA A 196 -6.56 -22.27 8.15
N VAL A 197 -7.38 -21.30 8.60
CA VAL A 197 -8.80 -21.25 8.26
C VAL A 197 -9.01 -21.04 6.76
N LEU A 198 -8.29 -20.11 6.17
CA LEU A 198 -8.39 -19.77 4.75
C LEU A 198 -7.92 -20.89 3.83
N LEU A 199 -6.83 -21.58 4.19
CA LEU A 199 -6.36 -22.75 3.46
C LEU A 199 -7.41 -23.89 3.49
N GLY A 200 -8.11 -24.07 4.62
CA GLY A 200 -9.23 -24.99 4.68
C GLY A 200 -10.39 -24.60 3.78
N MET A 201 -10.78 -23.32 3.76
CA MET A 201 -11.81 -22.82 2.85
C MET A 201 -11.36 -22.95 1.37
N ALA A 202 -10.11 -22.68 1.07
CA ALA A 202 -9.56 -22.90 -0.27
C ALA A 202 -9.70 -24.38 -0.69
N SER A 203 -9.42 -25.33 0.22
CA SER A 203 -9.65 -26.75 -0.06
C SER A 203 -11.09 -27.05 -0.47
N GLU A 204 -12.07 -26.52 0.26
CA GLU A 204 -13.49 -26.71 -0.06
C GLU A 204 -13.87 -26.09 -1.41
N ILE A 205 -13.37 -24.91 -1.71
CA ILE A 205 -13.60 -24.21 -2.98
C ILE A 205 -13.01 -25.01 -4.14
N TYR A 206 -11.76 -25.44 -4.06
CA TYR A 206 -11.13 -26.24 -5.11
C TYR A 206 -11.76 -27.62 -5.27
N HIS A 207 -12.24 -28.24 -4.19
CA HIS A 207 -13.08 -29.45 -4.27
C HIS A 207 -14.38 -29.17 -5.04
N SER A 208 -15.06 -28.04 -4.80
CA SER A 208 -16.26 -27.67 -5.55
C SER A 208 -16.00 -27.36 -7.02
N LEU A 209 -14.78 -26.95 -7.38
CA LEU A 209 -14.29 -26.77 -8.74
C LEU A 209 -13.80 -28.07 -9.38
N THR A 210 -13.86 -29.20 -8.67
CA THR A 210 -13.33 -30.52 -9.10
C THR A 210 -11.82 -30.56 -9.31
N GLU A 211 -11.06 -29.61 -8.71
CA GLU A 211 -9.60 -29.58 -8.72
C GLU A 211 -9.04 -30.30 -7.47
N GLU A 212 -9.25 -31.61 -7.41
CA GLU A 212 -9.09 -32.43 -6.20
C GLU A 212 -7.67 -32.51 -5.67
N GLU A 213 -6.65 -32.52 -6.54
CA GLU A 213 -5.25 -32.50 -6.13
C GLU A 213 -4.89 -31.20 -5.42
N LYS A 214 -5.37 -30.06 -5.94
CA LYS A 214 -5.20 -28.76 -5.31
C LYS A 214 -5.95 -28.68 -3.98
N ALA A 215 -7.20 -29.18 -3.95
CA ALA A 215 -8.01 -29.22 -2.75
C ALA A 215 -7.30 -30.03 -1.65
N LEU A 216 -6.73 -31.20 -2.00
CA LEU A 216 -5.98 -32.05 -1.09
C LEU A 216 -4.71 -31.36 -0.55
N ASP A 217 -3.99 -30.65 -1.40
CA ASP A 217 -2.79 -29.91 -1.01
C ASP A 217 -3.12 -28.78 0.00
N TYR A 218 -4.16 -27.99 -0.27
CA TYR A 218 -4.62 -26.96 0.66
C TYR A 218 -5.10 -27.53 1.99
N ALA A 219 -5.86 -28.65 1.97
CA ALA A 219 -6.29 -29.33 3.19
C ALA A 219 -5.12 -29.83 4.02
N GLN A 220 -4.07 -30.38 3.35
CA GLN A 220 -2.87 -30.86 4.03
C GLN A 220 -2.08 -29.69 4.66
N GLN A 221 -1.86 -28.60 3.93
CA GLN A 221 -1.19 -27.42 4.46
C GLN A 221 -1.95 -26.83 5.68
N ALA A 222 -3.29 -26.77 5.58
CA ALA A 222 -4.12 -26.33 6.69
C ALA A 222 -4.01 -27.26 7.91
N PHE A 223 -4.02 -28.56 7.70
CA PHE A 223 -3.87 -29.55 8.76
C PHE A 223 -2.53 -29.45 9.48
N ASP A 224 -1.43 -29.37 8.71
CA ASP A 224 -0.08 -29.25 9.26
C ASP A 224 0.07 -27.97 10.09
N LEU A 225 -0.51 -26.86 9.62
CA LEU A 225 -0.49 -25.59 10.34
C LEU A 225 -1.32 -25.65 11.64
N GLU A 226 -2.51 -26.30 11.63
CA GLU A 226 -3.31 -26.49 12.84
C GLU A 226 -2.61 -27.41 13.86
N GLN A 227 -1.88 -28.43 13.39
CA GLN A 227 -1.07 -29.27 14.27
C GLN A 227 0.09 -28.50 14.90
N MET A 228 0.81 -27.68 14.11
CA MET A 228 1.88 -26.80 14.63
C MET A 228 1.35 -25.83 15.69
N LEU A 229 0.10 -25.34 15.53
CA LEU A 229 -0.57 -24.45 16.47
C LEU A 229 -1.16 -25.19 17.69
N GLY A 230 -1.09 -26.53 17.75
CA GLY A 230 -1.62 -27.33 18.83
C GLY A 230 -3.16 -27.34 18.94
N ARG A 231 -3.88 -27.12 17.83
CA ARG A 231 -5.34 -26.92 17.80
C ARG A 231 -6.06 -28.18 17.32
N ALA A 232 -6.41 -29.07 18.26
CA ALA A 232 -6.95 -30.39 17.95
C ALA A 232 -8.29 -30.35 17.18
N LEU A 233 -9.25 -29.52 17.62
CA LEU A 233 -10.56 -29.42 16.94
C LEU A 233 -10.47 -28.82 15.54
N PRO A 234 -9.80 -27.67 15.30
CA PRO A 234 -9.55 -27.21 13.95
C PRO A 234 -8.78 -28.21 13.07
N ALA A 235 -7.81 -28.95 13.61
CA ALA A 235 -7.13 -30.01 12.86
C ALA A 235 -8.10 -31.13 12.42
N ALA A 236 -9.10 -31.45 13.25
CA ALA A 236 -10.14 -32.40 12.86
C ALA A 236 -11.01 -31.88 11.71
N TYR A 237 -11.30 -30.57 11.64
CA TYR A 237 -11.95 -29.97 10.45
C TYR A 237 -11.12 -30.15 9.18
N ARG A 238 -9.80 -29.98 9.27
CA ARG A 238 -8.91 -30.17 8.10
C ARG A 238 -8.84 -31.61 7.66
N LEU A 239 -8.95 -32.58 8.60
CA LEU A 239 -9.08 -34.00 8.24
C LEU A 239 -10.38 -34.31 7.49
N ASP A 240 -11.48 -33.67 7.85
CA ASP A 240 -12.75 -33.80 7.11
C ASP A 240 -12.64 -33.20 5.70
N GLN A 241 -12.06 -32.01 5.56
CA GLN A 241 -11.81 -31.37 4.25
C GLN A 241 -10.87 -32.23 3.38
N LYS A 242 -9.82 -32.78 3.98
CA LYS A 242 -8.91 -33.71 3.32
C LYS A 242 -9.65 -34.97 2.84
N ALA A 243 -10.58 -35.49 3.65
CA ALA A 243 -11.38 -36.64 3.28
C ALA A 243 -12.29 -36.36 2.09
N SER A 244 -12.88 -35.16 2.00
CA SER A 244 -13.68 -34.75 0.85
C SER A 244 -12.87 -34.76 -0.44
N SER A 245 -11.67 -34.18 -0.44
CA SER A 245 -10.74 -34.20 -1.59
C SER A 245 -10.31 -35.62 -1.95
N LEU A 246 -10.00 -36.46 -0.95
CA LEU A 246 -9.66 -37.88 -1.16
C LEU A 246 -10.83 -38.68 -1.77
N MET A 247 -12.08 -38.36 -1.40
CA MET A 247 -13.25 -38.96 -2.03
C MET A 247 -13.38 -38.55 -3.50
N GLY A 248 -13.13 -37.29 -3.85
CA GLY A 248 -13.07 -36.84 -5.23
C GLY A 248 -12.00 -37.58 -6.04
N LEU A 249 -10.84 -37.86 -5.46
CA LEU A 249 -9.77 -38.69 -6.04
C LEU A 249 -10.07 -40.19 -6.00
N LYS A 250 -11.24 -40.62 -5.51
CA LYS A 250 -11.65 -42.03 -5.34
C LYS A 250 -10.74 -42.83 -4.39
N ARG A 251 -10.02 -42.15 -3.49
CA ARG A 251 -9.15 -42.73 -2.46
C ARG A 251 -9.95 -43.01 -1.17
N TYR A 252 -11.05 -43.76 -1.31
CA TYR A 252 -12.07 -43.92 -0.26
C TYR A 252 -11.56 -44.49 1.07
N LYS A 253 -10.58 -45.42 1.03
CA LYS A 253 -10.01 -45.98 2.27
C LYS A 253 -9.25 -44.95 3.10
N GLU A 254 -8.53 -44.06 2.42
CA GLU A 254 -7.78 -42.99 3.09
C GLU A 254 -8.74 -41.91 3.62
N ALA A 255 -9.81 -41.60 2.86
CA ALA A 255 -10.86 -40.70 3.31
C ALA A 255 -11.58 -41.25 4.56
N GLU A 256 -11.96 -42.53 4.56
CA GLU A 256 -12.53 -43.19 5.73
C GLU A 256 -11.63 -43.12 6.97
N GLN A 257 -10.31 -43.34 6.78
CA GLN A 257 -9.35 -43.27 7.87
C GLN A 257 -9.28 -41.85 8.46
N ALA A 258 -9.24 -40.80 7.61
CA ALA A 258 -9.23 -39.41 8.05
C ALA A 258 -10.51 -39.05 8.85
N LEU A 259 -11.69 -39.43 8.34
CA LEU A 259 -12.95 -39.16 8.98
C LEU A 259 -13.09 -39.89 10.35
N ARG A 260 -12.64 -41.14 10.42
CA ARG A 260 -12.63 -41.90 11.68
C ARG A 260 -11.67 -41.32 12.73
N GLN A 261 -10.68 -40.51 12.32
CA GLN A 261 -9.85 -39.74 13.26
C GLN A 261 -10.52 -38.42 13.67
N ALA A 262 -11.22 -37.74 12.77
CA ALA A 262 -11.86 -36.47 13.02
C ALA A 262 -13.11 -36.55 13.90
N ILE A 263 -14.01 -37.49 13.60
CA ILE A 263 -15.32 -37.65 14.26
C ILE A 263 -15.25 -37.75 15.79
N PRO A 264 -14.36 -38.56 16.39
CA PRO A 264 -14.27 -38.64 17.86
C PRO A 264 -13.88 -37.31 18.50
N VAL A 265 -12.96 -36.55 17.87
CA VAL A 265 -12.52 -35.24 18.37
C VAL A 265 -13.67 -34.22 18.35
N MET A 266 -14.43 -34.16 17.25
CA MET A 266 -15.58 -33.27 17.11
C MET A 266 -16.65 -33.61 18.16
N ARG A 267 -16.92 -34.90 18.37
CA ARG A 267 -17.89 -35.40 19.36
C ARG A 267 -17.47 -35.06 20.80
N GLU A 268 -16.21 -35.30 21.14
CA GLU A 268 -15.66 -35.01 22.49
C GLU A 268 -15.69 -33.52 22.81
N GLN A 269 -15.41 -32.69 21.81
CA GLN A 269 -15.41 -31.23 21.97
C GLN A 269 -16.81 -30.60 21.87
N GLY A 270 -17.86 -31.40 21.60
CA GLY A 270 -19.25 -30.96 21.55
C GLY A 270 -19.62 -30.16 20.32
N ASP A 271 -18.80 -30.18 19.26
CA ASP A 271 -19.13 -29.53 17.98
C ASP A 271 -20.04 -30.44 17.15
N MET A 272 -21.33 -30.34 17.41
CA MET A 272 -22.34 -31.21 16.80
C MET A 272 -22.57 -30.85 15.32
N HIS A 273 -22.34 -29.61 14.93
CA HIS A 273 -22.48 -29.19 13.53
C HIS A 273 -21.39 -29.83 12.64
N SER A 274 -20.11 -29.68 13.00
CA SER A 274 -19.02 -30.32 12.27
C SER A 274 -19.09 -31.85 12.34
N LEU A 275 -19.53 -32.40 13.47
CA LEU A 275 -19.79 -33.83 13.61
C LEU A 275 -20.83 -34.31 12.58
N ALA A 276 -21.94 -33.59 12.41
CA ALA A 276 -22.97 -33.96 11.44
C ALA A 276 -22.46 -33.92 9.99
N ILE A 277 -21.66 -32.92 9.65
CA ILE A 277 -21.00 -32.82 8.32
C ILE A 277 -20.04 -33.98 8.09
N ALA A 278 -19.16 -34.28 9.06
CA ALA A 278 -18.24 -35.39 8.96
C ALA A 278 -18.93 -36.76 8.89
N ASN A 279 -20.08 -36.92 9.58
CA ASN A 279 -20.93 -38.10 9.47
C ASN A 279 -21.53 -38.21 8.04
N ASN A 280 -21.96 -37.12 7.43
CA ASN A 280 -22.43 -37.12 6.02
C ASN A 280 -21.30 -37.54 5.08
N HIS A 281 -20.09 -37.07 5.29
CA HIS A 281 -18.93 -37.43 4.46
C HIS A 281 -18.54 -38.90 4.67
N LEU A 282 -18.56 -39.39 5.91
CA LEU A 282 -18.30 -40.82 6.20
C LEU A 282 -19.37 -41.74 5.59
N GLY A 283 -20.65 -41.35 5.72
CA GLY A 283 -21.74 -42.05 5.04
C GLY A 283 -21.55 -42.10 3.53
N THR A 284 -21.20 -40.98 2.91
CA THR A 284 -20.91 -40.90 1.48
C THR A 284 -19.71 -41.79 1.09
N CYS A 285 -18.64 -41.77 1.87
CA CYS A 285 -17.46 -42.62 1.67
C CYS A 285 -17.82 -44.11 1.72
N LEU A 286 -18.72 -44.52 2.65
CA LEU A 286 -19.18 -45.89 2.77
C LEU A 286 -20.10 -46.30 1.60
N ILE A 287 -21.00 -45.43 1.16
CA ILE A 287 -21.85 -45.66 -0.04
C ILE A 287 -20.97 -45.95 -1.28
N TRP A 288 -19.94 -45.14 -1.51
CA TRP A 288 -19.04 -45.36 -2.63
C TRP A 288 -18.22 -46.64 -2.52
N GLN A 289 -18.06 -47.19 -1.29
CA GLN A 289 -17.48 -48.50 -1.03
C GLN A 289 -18.53 -49.63 -1.07
N LYS A 290 -19.81 -49.34 -1.42
CA LYS A 290 -20.95 -50.27 -1.44
C LYS A 290 -21.28 -50.85 -0.07
N ARG A 291 -21.09 -50.10 1.02
CA ARG A 291 -21.34 -50.47 2.41
C ARG A 291 -22.57 -49.68 2.93
N ASN A 292 -23.69 -49.82 2.24
CA ASN A 292 -24.92 -49.03 2.46
C ASN A 292 -25.48 -49.16 3.89
N ASP A 293 -25.50 -50.38 4.44
CA ASP A 293 -26.00 -50.61 5.80
C ASP A 293 -25.16 -49.92 6.88
N GLU A 294 -23.86 -49.82 6.66
CA GLU A 294 -22.95 -49.11 7.55
C GLU A 294 -23.06 -47.58 7.40
N ALA A 295 -23.47 -47.08 6.23
CA ALA A 295 -23.63 -45.66 5.99
C ALA A 295 -24.90 -45.09 6.66
N TYR A 296 -25.96 -45.85 6.74
CA TYR A 296 -27.27 -45.42 7.26
C TYR A 296 -27.21 -44.75 8.65
N PRO A 297 -26.59 -45.34 9.68
CA PRO A 297 -26.57 -44.73 11.03
C PRO A 297 -25.87 -43.37 11.05
N TYR A 298 -24.83 -43.14 10.23
CA TYR A 298 -24.13 -41.87 10.15
C TYR A 298 -25.00 -40.78 9.53
N TYR A 299 -25.66 -41.07 8.43
CA TYR A 299 -26.60 -40.15 7.81
C TYR A 299 -27.82 -39.85 8.71
N ARG A 300 -28.32 -40.85 9.47
CA ARG A 300 -29.42 -40.65 10.39
C ARG A 300 -29.00 -39.71 11.54
N GLU A 301 -27.87 -39.95 12.17
CA GLU A 301 -27.34 -39.07 13.21
C GLU A 301 -27.10 -37.64 12.68
N ALA A 302 -26.50 -37.51 11.49
CA ALA A 302 -26.29 -36.22 10.87
C ALA A 302 -27.61 -35.48 10.61
N CYS A 303 -28.59 -36.16 10.03
CA CYS A 303 -29.91 -35.60 9.74
C CYS A 303 -30.62 -35.10 11.01
N ASP A 304 -30.63 -35.91 12.07
CA ASP A 304 -31.30 -35.57 13.35
C ASP A 304 -30.64 -34.33 14.00
N LEU A 305 -29.31 -34.22 13.94
CA LEU A 305 -28.58 -33.06 14.44
C LEU A 305 -28.88 -31.79 13.60
N LEU A 306 -28.84 -31.89 12.29
CA LEU A 306 -28.99 -30.74 11.37
C LEU A 306 -30.44 -30.21 11.35
N VAL A 307 -31.45 -31.08 11.44
CA VAL A 307 -32.85 -30.68 11.63
C VAL A 307 -33.02 -29.88 12.91
N LYS A 308 -32.43 -30.35 14.02
CA LYS A 308 -32.48 -29.65 15.30
C LYS A 308 -31.81 -28.26 15.25
N MET A 309 -30.75 -28.13 14.52
CA MET A 309 -30.01 -26.86 14.38
C MET A 309 -30.66 -25.88 13.39
N GLY A 310 -31.55 -26.37 12.51
CA GLY A 310 -32.14 -25.57 11.45
C GLY A 310 -31.16 -25.30 10.33
N ASP A 311 -30.28 -26.24 9.97
CA ASP A 311 -29.37 -26.17 8.84
C ASP A 311 -29.92 -26.95 7.63
N PRO A 312 -30.71 -26.31 6.76
CA PRO A 312 -31.37 -26.99 5.66
C PRO A 312 -30.40 -27.43 4.56
N ILE A 313 -29.24 -26.77 4.45
CA ILE A 313 -28.22 -27.11 3.43
C ILE A 313 -27.64 -28.49 3.74
N ASN A 314 -27.14 -28.67 4.95
CA ASN A 314 -26.53 -29.93 5.33
C ASN A 314 -27.59 -31.01 5.59
N GLU A 315 -28.81 -30.65 6.05
CA GLU A 315 -29.98 -31.58 6.10
C GLU A 315 -30.24 -32.17 4.71
N MET A 316 -30.23 -31.35 3.68
CA MET A 316 -30.45 -31.80 2.30
C MET A 316 -29.45 -32.91 1.90
N TYR A 317 -28.18 -32.76 2.22
CA TYR A 317 -27.17 -33.80 1.93
C TYR A 317 -27.39 -35.07 2.73
N SER A 318 -27.77 -34.96 4.02
CA SER A 318 -28.13 -36.12 4.85
C SER A 318 -29.34 -36.87 4.27
N ARG A 319 -30.39 -36.16 3.85
CA ARG A 319 -31.59 -36.75 3.22
C ARG A 319 -31.29 -37.51 1.95
N ARG A 320 -30.40 -36.95 1.12
CA ARG A 320 -29.92 -37.67 -0.07
C ARG A 320 -29.18 -38.95 0.32
N GLY A 321 -28.32 -38.88 1.31
CA GLY A 321 -27.58 -40.03 1.82
C GLY A 321 -28.50 -41.12 2.40
N LEU A 322 -29.50 -40.75 3.20
CA LEU A 322 -30.50 -41.66 3.70
C LEU A 322 -31.28 -42.34 2.56
N CYS A 323 -31.71 -41.56 1.55
CA CYS A 323 -32.37 -42.14 0.39
C CYS A 323 -31.50 -43.21 -0.28
N LEU A 324 -30.22 -42.90 -0.52
CA LEU A 324 -29.27 -43.85 -1.15
C LEU A 324 -29.01 -45.10 -0.29
N SER A 325 -28.91 -44.96 1.04
CA SER A 325 -28.65 -46.07 1.92
C SER A 325 -29.87 -47.00 2.08
N LEU A 326 -31.08 -46.47 1.95
CA LEU A 326 -32.34 -47.22 2.09
C LEU A 326 -32.91 -47.78 0.77
N TRP A 327 -32.33 -47.38 -0.38
CA TRP A 327 -32.90 -47.62 -1.70
C TRP A 327 -33.28 -49.11 -1.95
N GLU A 328 -32.45 -50.03 -1.52
CA GLU A 328 -32.66 -51.45 -1.73
C GLU A 328 -33.41 -52.13 -0.58
N SER A 329 -33.19 -51.65 0.67
CA SER A 329 -33.70 -52.29 1.90
C SER A 329 -35.09 -51.81 2.29
N ASP A 330 -35.41 -50.50 2.09
CA ASP A 330 -36.72 -49.88 2.42
C ASP A 330 -37.03 -48.77 1.38
N PRO A 331 -37.57 -49.14 0.22
CA PRO A 331 -37.88 -48.19 -0.86
C PRO A 331 -38.92 -47.14 -0.51
N ASP A 332 -39.84 -47.41 0.43
CA ASP A 332 -40.85 -46.42 0.81
C ASP A 332 -40.26 -45.32 1.70
N SER A 333 -39.43 -45.69 2.66
CA SER A 333 -38.64 -44.69 3.42
C SER A 333 -37.69 -43.94 2.52
N ALA A 334 -37.00 -44.60 1.58
CA ALA A 334 -36.12 -43.94 0.61
C ALA A 334 -36.85 -42.88 -0.22
N ARG A 335 -38.09 -43.19 -0.67
CA ARG A 335 -38.92 -42.22 -1.40
C ARG A 335 -39.31 -41.01 -0.54
N SER A 336 -39.62 -41.24 0.73
CA SER A 336 -39.91 -40.14 1.69
C SER A 336 -38.73 -39.19 1.81
N GLU A 337 -37.51 -39.75 2.01
CA GLU A 337 -36.28 -38.96 2.15
C GLU A 337 -35.94 -38.20 0.82
N LEU A 338 -36.20 -38.83 -0.33
CA LEU A 338 -36.03 -38.17 -1.65
C LEU A 338 -36.97 -36.98 -1.83
N ASN A 339 -38.23 -37.12 -1.42
CA ASN A 339 -39.22 -36.03 -1.48
C ASN A 339 -38.78 -34.85 -0.60
N ARG A 340 -38.30 -35.13 0.62
CA ARG A 340 -37.77 -34.07 1.50
C ARG A 340 -36.50 -33.45 0.95
N PHE A 341 -35.56 -34.21 0.37
CA PHE A 341 -34.40 -33.71 -0.34
C PHE A 341 -34.77 -32.73 -1.44
N ASN A 342 -35.72 -33.12 -2.34
CA ASN A 342 -36.16 -32.28 -3.42
C ASN A 342 -36.81 -30.98 -2.91
N PHE A 343 -37.66 -31.07 -1.88
CA PHE A 343 -38.27 -29.89 -1.29
C PHE A 343 -37.19 -28.90 -0.74
N LEU A 344 -36.18 -29.37 -0.04
CA LEU A 344 -35.11 -28.54 0.50
C LEU A 344 -34.29 -27.93 -0.65
N LYS A 345 -33.92 -28.73 -1.65
CA LYS A 345 -33.18 -28.29 -2.80
C LYS A 345 -33.90 -27.15 -3.55
N ASP A 346 -35.19 -27.32 -3.82
CA ASP A 346 -35.98 -26.32 -4.55
C ASP A 346 -36.19 -25.05 -3.69
N SER A 347 -36.24 -25.18 -2.37
CA SER A 347 -36.35 -24.05 -1.44
C SER A 347 -35.06 -23.23 -1.32
N LEU A 348 -33.90 -23.90 -1.33
CA LEU A 348 -32.60 -23.25 -1.15
C LEU A 348 -32.05 -22.58 -2.41
N TYR A 349 -32.18 -23.27 -3.54
CA TYR A 349 -31.59 -22.84 -4.81
C TYR A 349 -32.64 -22.27 -5.74
N THR A 350 -33.21 -21.14 -5.34
CA THR A 350 -34.18 -20.40 -6.18
C THR A 350 -33.46 -19.55 -7.22
N SER A 351 -34.14 -19.27 -8.37
CA SER A 351 -33.61 -18.34 -9.36
C SER A 351 -33.34 -16.95 -8.77
N GLU A 352 -34.17 -16.50 -7.83
CA GLU A 352 -34.00 -15.21 -7.17
C GLU A 352 -32.69 -15.17 -6.36
N SER A 353 -32.36 -16.23 -5.62
CA SER A 353 -31.10 -16.32 -4.88
C SER A 353 -29.89 -16.33 -5.82
N ALA A 354 -29.97 -17.10 -6.90
CA ALA A 354 -28.88 -17.16 -7.90
C ALA A 354 -28.68 -15.83 -8.60
N GLU A 355 -29.76 -15.14 -9.00
CA GLU A 355 -29.69 -13.82 -9.62
C GLU A 355 -29.14 -12.75 -8.64
N ALA A 356 -29.56 -12.80 -7.37
CA ALA A 356 -29.06 -11.89 -6.36
C ALA A 356 -27.53 -12.02 -6.16
N LEU A 357 -27.05 -13.27 -6.07
CA LEU A 357 -25.62 -13.55 -5.95
C LEU A 357 -24.85 -13.16 -7.22
N ALA A 358 -25.38 -13.45 -8.40
CA ALA A 358 -24.76 -13.07 -9.67
C ALA A 358 -24.65 -11.54 -9.82
N ARG A 359 -25.68 -10.80 -9.40
CA ARG A 359 -25.68 -9.33 -9.41
C ARG A 359 -24.60 -8.78 -8.46
N MET A 360 -24.55 -9.29 -7.24
CA MET A 360 -23.55 -8.86 -6.26
C MET A 360 -22.12 -9.19 -6.69
N ASN A 361 -21.91 -10.35 -7.33
CA ASN A 361 -20.61 -10.68 -7.89
C ASN A 361 -20.20 -9.70 -9.00
N ALA A 362 -21.13 -9.31 -9.87
CA ALA A 362 -20.88 -8.32 -10.91
C ALA A 362 -20.58 -6.93 -10.31
N GLU A 363 -21.33 -6.51 -9.29
CA GLU A 363 -21.09 -5.26 -8.57
C GLU A 363 -19.71 -5.27 -7.90
N PHE A 364 -19.34 -6.34 -7.21
CA PHE A 364 -18.03 -6.49 -6.59
C PHE A 364 -16.90 -6.43 -7.61
N GLY A 365 -17.03 -7.11 -8.74
CA GLY A 365 -16.06 -7.06 -9.84
C GLY A 365 -15.90 -5.65 -10.42
N ASN A 366 -17.00 -4.89 -10.57
CA ASN A 366 -16.95 -3.50 -11.02
C ASN A 366 -16.29 -2.58 -9.98
N ASP A 367 -16.58 -2.78 -8.70
CA ASP A 367 -15.98 -2.01 -7.60
C ASP A 367 -14.46 -2.25 -7.55
N GLN A 368 -14.01 -3.51 -7.70
CA GLN A 368 -12.59 -3.85 -7.79
C GLN A 368 -11.89 -3.18 -8.98
N LEU A 369 -12.48 -3.28 -10.18
CA LEU A 369 -11.95 -2.63 -11.38
C LEU A 369 -11.85 -1.12 -11.22
N THR A 370 -12.82 -0.52 -10.54
CA THR A 370 -12.82 0.92 -10.26
C THR A 370 -11.66 1.28 -9.31
N MET A 371 -11.48 0.52 -8.22
CA MET A 371 -10.37 0.72 -7.29
C MET A 371 -9.00 0.52 -7.95
N GLU A 372 -8.83 -0.53 -8.76
CA GLU A 372 -7.60 -0.78 -9.51
C GLU A 372 -7.30 0.37 -10.49
N ASN A 373 -8.32 0.84 -11.22
CA ASN A 373 -8.18 1.98 -12.12
C ASN A 373 -7.81 3.27 -11.38
N GLU A 374 -8.38 3.51 -10.20
CA GLU A 374 -8.02 4.64 -9.34
C GLU A 374 -6.59 4.52 -8.81
N GLN A 375 -6.17 3.34 -8.38
CA GLN A 375 -4.80 3.09 -7.95
C GLN A 375 -3.79 3.34 -9.08
N VAL A 376 -4.06 2.80 -10.28
CA VAL A 376 -3.23 3.03 -11.47
C VAL A 376 -3.20 4.52 -11.84
N ARG A 377 -4.32 5.22 -11.76
CA ARG A 377 -4.41 6.67 -12.01
C ARG A 377 -3.61 7.46 -10.98
N ASN A 378 -3.72 7.10 -9.70
CA ASN A 378 -2.98 7.74 -8.62
C ASN A 378 -1.47 7.48 -8.73
N ALA A 379 -1.07 6.25 -9.07
CA ALA A 379 0.33 5.91 -9.33
C ALA A 379 0.89 6.73 -10.51
N ARG A 380 0.17 6.81 -11.65
CA ARG A 380 0.57 7.65 -12.79
C ARG A 380 0.68 9.13 -12.41
N THR A 381 -0.28 9.65 -11.64
CA THR A 381 -0.26 11.05 -11.17
C THR A 381 0.96 11.30 -10.30
N ARG A 382 1.28 10.41 -9.37
CA ARG A 382 2.47 10.47 -8.53
C ARG A 382 3.75 10.44 -9.38
N ASP A 383 3.83 9.56 -10.36
CA ASP A 383 4.98 9.43 -11.25
C ASP A 383 5.16 10.69 -12.11
N HIS A 384 4.07 11.29 -12.60
CA HIS A 384 4.12 12.59 -13.27
C HIS A 384 4.62 13.72 -12.36
N ILE A 385 4.15 13.79 -11.11
CA ILE A 385 4.62 14.79 -10.14
C ILE A 385 6.12 14.61 -9.87
N LEU A 386 6.58 13.37 -9.69
CA LEU A 386 8.00 13.07 -9.50
C LEU A 386 8.84 13.44 -10.73
N ALA A 387 8.36 13.15 -11.94
CA ALA A 387 9.04 13.51 -13.18
C ALA A 387 9.16 15.05 -13.33
N VAL A 388 8.08 15.79 -13.05
CA VAL A 388 8.10 17.27 -13.07
C VAL A 388 9.04 17.82 -12.00
N ALA A 389 9.03 17.29 -10.80
CA ALA A 389 9.95 17.69 -9.73
C ALA A 389 11.42 17.45 -10.13
N LEU A 390 11.71 16.31 -10.75
CA LEU A 390 13.05 16.01 -11.27
C LEU A 390 13.49 16.99 -12.37
N LEU A 391 12.59 17.32 -13.30
CA LEU A 391 12.87 18.31 -14.34
C LEU A 391 13.15 19.71 -13.76
N ILE A 392 12.40 20.12 -12.74
CA ILE A 392 12.64 21.36 -12.01
C ILE A 392 14.01 21.34 -11.32
N LEU A 393 14.36 20.25 -10.64
CA LEU A 393 15.67 20.09 -10.00
C LEU A 393 16.81 20.13 -11.02
N LEU A 394 16.66 19.47 -12.15
CA LEU A 394 17.63 19.53 -13.26
C LEU A 394 17.74 20.95 -13.81
N GLY A 395 16.62 21.67 -13.97
CA GLY A 395 16.61 23.07 -14.37
C GLY A 395 17.35 23.98 -13.38
N VAL A 396 17.11 23.80 -12.09
CA VAL A 396 17.83 24.55 -11.04
C VAL A 396 19.31 24.21 -11.04
N ALA A 397 19.68 22.94 -11.16
CA ALA A 397 21.07 22.50 -11.22
C ALA A 397 21.80 23.05 -12.45
N THR A 398 21.16 23.04 -13.61
CA THR A 398 21.73 23.62 -14.85
C THR A 398 21.88 25.13 -14.72
N CYS A 399 20.90 25.85 -14.21
CA CYS A 399 21.01 27.29 -13.92
C CYS A 399 22.14 27.60 -12.93
N TRP A 400 22.25 26.81 -11.85
CA TRP A 400 23.34 26.97 -10.89
C TRP A 400 24.71 26.70 -11.52
N PHE A 401 24.82 25.64 -12.34
CA PHE A 401 26.05 25.33 -13.05
C PHE A 401 26.45 26.45 -14.03
N ILE A 402 25.50 26.94 -14.83
CA ILE A 402 25.72 28.06 -15.75
C ILE A 402 26.15 29.30 -14.97
N ASN A 403 25.49 29.65 -13.89
CA ASN A 403 25.84 30.80 -13.06
C ASN A 403 27.22 30.62 -12.40
N ARG A 404 27.58 29.42 -11.98
CA ARG A 404 28.91 29.11 -11.44
C ARG A 404 29.99 29.25 -12.51
N GLN A 405 29.74 28.77 -13.73
CA GLN A 405 30.65 28.94 -14.86
C GLN A 405 30.82 30.43 -15.23
N ARG A 406 29.73 31.20 -15.29
CA ARG A 406 29.78 32.65 -15.55
C ARG A 406 30.60 33.37 -14.47
N LYS A 407 30.43 33.05 -13.19
CA LYS A 407 31.23 33.63 -12.12
C LYS A 407 32.73 33.31 -12.26
N ARG A 408 33.06 32.05 -12.60
CA ARG A 408 34.46 31.66 -12.85
C ARG A 408 35.06 32.40 -14.02
N GLN A 409 34.34 32.51 -15.13
CA GLN A 409 34.79 33.29 -16.29
C GLN A 409 34.99 34.76 -15.95
N GLN A 410 34.05 35.36 -15.20
CA GLN A 410 34.16 36.75 -14.77
C GLN A 410 35.39 36.97 -13.87
N GLN A 411 35.67 36.08 -12.95
CA GLN A 411 36.85 36.14 -12.08
C GLN A 411 38.15 36.03 -12.91
N HIS A 412 38.12 35.14 -13.92
CA HIS A 412 39.29 34.98 -14.80
C HIS A 412 39.53 36.20 -15.67
N ILE A 413 38.48 36.77 -16.28
CA ILE A 413 38.53 38.00 -17.03
C ILE A 413 39.06 39.16 -16.15
N ASN A 414 38.55 39.29 -14.93
CA ASN A 414 39.02 40.34 -14.02
C ASN A 414 40.50 40.16 -13.62
N LYS A 415 40.99 38.90 -13.53
CA LYS A 415 42.40 38.63 -13.30
C LYS A 415 43.25 39.05 -14.51
N LEU A 416 42.82 38.70 -15.71
CA LEU A 416 43.51 39.10 -16.96
C LEU A 416 43.51 40.61 -17.15
N LEU A 417 42.42 41.32 -16.86
CA LEU A 417 42.38 42.78 -16.94
C LEU A 417 43.41 43.43 -16.00
N ARG A 418 43.54 42.94 -14.78
CA ARG A 418 44.57 43.40 -13.81
C ARG A 418 45.99 43.14 -14.33
N GLU A 419 46.22 42.01 -14.99
CA GLU A 419 47.53 41.67 -15.56
C GLU A 419 47.86 42.56 -16.77
N ILE A 420 46.89 42.86 -17.61
CA ILE A 420 47.02 43.82 -18.72
C ILE A 420 47.37 45.21 -18.18
N GLU A 421 46.65 45.66 -17.14
CA GLU A 421 46.87 46.93 -16.47
C GLU A 421 48.30 47.03 -15.90
N ARG A 422 48.79 45.95 -15.25
CA ARG A 422 50.17 45.86 -14.76
C ARG A 422 51.22 45.97 -15.89
N LEU A 423 51.05 45.21 -16.96
CA LEU A 423 51.95 45.22 -18.10
C LEU A 423 51.98 46.58 -18.81
N GLN A 424 50.82 47.25 -18.85
CA GLN A 424 50.78 48.64 -19.41
C GLN A 424 51.57 49.60 -18.53
N VAL A 425 51.39 49.56 -17.21
CA VAL A 425 52.18 50.43 -16.31
C VAL A 425 53.66 50.11 -16.37
N GLU A 426 54.04 48.82 -16.45
CA GLU A 426 55.46 48.44 -16.63
C GLU A 426 56.03 48.94 -17.98
N SER A 427 55.26 48.89 -19.09
CA SER A 427 55.68 49.38 -20.41
C SER A 427 55.81 50.92 -20.46
N GLU A 428 54.88 51.62 -19.78
CA GLU A 428 54.95 53.08 -19.64
C GLU A 428 56.15 53.52 -18.81
N ALA A 429 56.44 52.82 -17.71
CA ALA A 429 57.62 53.07 -16.88
C ALA A 429 58.92 52.80 -17.65
N ALA A 430 58.98 51.71 -18.42
CA ALA A 430 60.12 51.44 -19.32
C ALA A 430 60.31 52.48 -20.40
N ARG A 431 59.23 52.99 -21.04
CA ARG A 431 59.28 54.09 -21.99
C ARG A 431 59.74 55.41 -21.35
N ALA A 432 59.28 55.71 -20.15
CA ALA A 432 59.71 56.88 -19.38
C ALA A 432 61.19 56.80 -19.00
N ALA A 433 61.68 55.62 -18.59
CA ALA A 433 63.09 55.39 -18.31
C ALA A 433 63.97 55.54 -19.54
N MET A 434 63.56 55.09 -20.72
CA MET A 434 64.25 55.29 -21.97
C MET A 434 64.25 56.76 -22.40
N ALA A 435 63.25 57.56 -22.11
CA ALA A 435 63.12 58.95 -22.40
C ALA A 435 63.97 59.88 -21.51
N SER A 436 64.32 59.44 -20.32
CA SER A 436 65.09 60.23 -19.32
C SER A 436 66.61 60.13 -19.43
N GLY A 437 67.16 59.27 -20.28
CA GLY A 437 68.57 59.34 -20.74
C GLY A 437 69.63 59.31 -19.66
N GLN A 438 69.51 58.51 -18.61
CA GLN A 438 70.58 58.25 -17.63
C GLN A 438 70.86 56.75 -17.49
N PRO A 439 72.13 56.34 -17.82
CA PRO A 439 72.59 55.01 -17.37
C PRO A 439 73.27 55.16 -16.03
N ASP A 440 72.69 54.65 -14.98
CA ASP A 440 73.47 54.34 -13.80
C ASP A 440 73.11 52.93 -13.32
N ILE A 441 74.04 52.04 -13.58
CA ILE A 441 74.13 50.71 -13.02
C ILE A 441 75.10 50.84 -11.88
N THR A 442 74.61 50.80 -10.61
CA THR A 442 75.32 50.19 -9.47
C THR A 442 74.38 50.05 -8.27
N ASP A 443 74.40 48.86 -7.77
CA ASP A 443 74.12 48.46 -6.37
C ASP A 443 72.73 48.71 -5.81
N VAL A 444 71.91 47.65 -5.79
CA VAL A 444 71.26 47.15 -4.58
C VAL A 444 71.03 45.63 -4.70
N GLU A 445 71.98 44.91 -4.16
CA GLU A 445 71.77 43.57 -3.68
C GLU A 445 71.09 43.73 -2.30
N GLU A 446 69.85 43.24 -2.10
CA GLU A 446 69.39 42.55 -0.91
C GLU A 446 67.85 42.38 -0.93
N ALA A 447 67.48 41.12 -0.55
CA ALA A 447 66.16 40.68 -0.12
C ALA A 447 65.15 40.28 -1.21
N LEU A 448 65.31 39.07 -1.72
CA LEU A 448 64.21 38.25 -2.27
C LEU A 448 63.84 37.18 -1.26
N PRO A 449 62.52 36.97 -1.01
CA PRO A 449 62.07 35.67 -0.50
C PRO A 449 62.01 34.69 -1.68
N ASP A 450 62.38 33.44 -1.38
CA ASP A 450 62.39 32.28 -2.27
C ASP A 450 61.05 32.08 -2.99
N GLU A 451 60.98 32.46 -4.26
CA GLU A 451 60.09 31.86 -5.23
C GLU A 451 60.92 31.36 -6.42
N PRO A 452 60.62 30.19 -6.97
CA PRO A 452 61.45 29.61 -8.03
C PRO A 452 61.44 30.49 -9.28
N ALA A 453 62.61 30.73 -9.81
CA ALA A 453 62.85 31.50 -11.02
C ALA A 453 61.96 31.03 -12.17
N PRO A 454 61.32 31.96 -12.94
CA PRO A 454 60.48 31.61 -14.09
C PRO A 454 61.34 30.89 -15.15
N THR A 455 60.82 29.78 -15.64
CA THR A 455 61.42 29.04 -16.73
C THR A 455 61.45 29.93 -17.98
N ILE A 456 62.48 29.78 -18.82
CA ILE A 456 62.71 30.54 -20.09
C ILE A 456 61.45 30.59 -21.01
N VAL A 457 60.50 29.68 -20.82
CA VAL A 457 59.23 29.64 -21.53
C VAL A 457 58.27 30.78 -21.11
N ASP A 458 58.31 31.23 -19.84
CA ASP A 458 57.40 32.27 -19.33
C ASP A 458 57.75 33.67 -19.88
N VAL A 459 59.00 33.94 -20.14
CA VAL A 459 59.46 35.26 -20.71
C VAL A 459 59.02 35.42 -22.15
N THR A 460 59.11 34.36 -22.98
CA THR A 460 58.70 34.41 -24.40
C THR A 460 57.17 34.42 -24.57
N GLU A 461 56.42 33.85 -23.63
CA GLU A 461 54.94 33.91 -23.62
C GLU A 461 54.44 35.31 -23.22
N ASN A 462 55.04 35.93 -22.23
CA ASN A 462 54.75 37.33 -21.86
C ASN A 462 55.03 38.34 -23.00
N GLU A 463 56.14 38.20 -23.68
CA GLU A 463 56.45 39.03 -24.88
C GLU A 463 55.41 38.80 -25.98
N PHE A 464 54.98 37.55 -26.22
CA PHE A 464 53.94 37.24 -27.19
C PHE A 464 52.63 37.92 -26.85
N LEU A 465 52.19 37.83 -25.60
CA LEU A 465 50.95 38.45 -25.16
C LEU A 465 50.99 39.96 -25.21
N THR A 466 52.12 40.55 -24.89
CA THR A 466 52.33 42.03 -25.05
C THR A 466 52.17 42.46 -26.50
N HIS A 467 52.83 41.80 -27.47
CA HIS A 467 52.66 42.08 -28.86
C HIS A 467 51.23 41.86 -29.38
N VAL A 468 50.49 40.87 -28.83
CA VAL A 468 49.06 40.67 -29.12
C VAL A 468 48.23 41.84 -28.61
N ILE A 469 48.54 42.38 -27.45
CA ILE A 469 47.83 43.52 -26.85
C ILE A 469 48.10 44.77 -27.68
N ASP A 470 49.35 45.02 -28.00
CA ASP A 470 49.74 46.17 -28.79
C ASP A 470 49.10 46.14 -30.18
N PHE A 471 49.18 45.02 -30.88
CA PHE A 471 48.55 44.84 -32.18
C PHE A 471 47.04 45.04 -32.16
N VAL A 472 46.37 44.46 -31.16
CA VAL A 472 44.93 44.64 -31.01
C VAL A 472 44.56 46.10 -30.75
N ASN A 473 45.33 46.82 -29.91
CA ASN A 473 45.08 48.23 -29.61
C ASN A 473 45.29 49.14 -30.80
N GLU A 474 46.28 48.85 -31.64
CA GLU A 474 46.59 49.63 -32.87
C GLU A 474 45.54 49.51 -33.97
N HIS A 475 44.85 48.36 -34.03
CA HIS A 475 43.88 48.03 -35.07
C HIS A 475 42.42 48.02 -34.60
N LEU A 476 42.11 48.45 -33.35
CA LEU A 476 40.78 48.49 -32.83
C LEU A 476 39.77 49.30 -33.62
N GLU A 477 40.21 50.39 -34.25
CA GLU A 477 39.37 51.31 -35.01
C GLU A 477 39.02 50.76 -36.42
N GLU A 478 39.72 49.75 -36.89
CA GLU A 478 39.45 49.07 -38.15
C GLU A 478 38.26 48.12 -37.95
N GLY A 479 37.03 48.53 -38.20
CA GLY A 479 35.77 47.90 -37.85
C GLY A 479 35.57 46.44 -38.28
N ASP A 480 36.54 45.78 -38.89
CA ASP A 480 36.54 44.38 -39.30
C ASP A 480 37.77 43.61 -38.79
N PHE A 481 38.25 44.00 -37.61
CA PHE A 481 39.35 43.30 -36.93
C PHE A 481 38.95 41.92 -36.44
N GLY A 482 39.55 40.88 -37.02
CA GLY A 482 39.24 39.46 -36.70
C GLY A 482 40.49 38.68 -36.27
N LEU A 483 40.22 37.40 -35.89
CA LEU A 483 41.30 36.48 -35.54
C LEU A 483 42.21 36.13 -36.71
N GLU A 484 41.71 36.27 -37.92
CA GLU A 484 42.42 36.10 -39.19
C GLU A 484 43.55 37.14 -39.37
N ASN A 485 43.26 38.42 -39.12
CA ASN A 485 44.23 39.51 -39.19
C ASN A 485 45.36 39.34 -38.17
N LEU A 486 44.99 38.94 -36.96
CA LEU A 486 45.95 38.65 -35.90
C LEU A 486 46.82 37.42 -36.22
N ALA A 487 46.27 36.40 -36.84
CA ALA A 487 47.00 35.20 -37.25
C ALA A 487 47.97 35.50 -38.37
N GLU A 488 47.58 36.35 -39.32
CA GLU A 488 48.44 36.83 -40.45
C GLU A 488 49.61 37.64 -39.92
N HIS A 489 49.37 38.60 -39.00
CA HIS A 489 50.45 39.42 -38.42
C HIS A 489 51.51 38.56 -37.72
N PHE A 490 51.11 37.53 -37.01
CA PHE A 490 52.02 36.60 -36.31
C PHE A 490 52.55 35.47 -37.22
N ALA A 491 52.24 35.47 -38.50
CA ALA A 491 52.61 34.44 -39.47
C ALA A 491 52.22 33.03 -39.01
N MET A 492 51.05 32.90 -38.41
CA MET A 492 50.55 31.66 -37.87
C MET A 492 49.20 31.25 -38.50
N SER A 493 48.88 29.95 -38.49
CA SER A 493 47.51 29.56 -38.82
C SER A 493 46.55 30.01 -37.70
N VAL A 494 45.31 30.31 -38.07
CA VAL A 494 44.24 30.62 -37.06
C VAL A 494 44.11 29.57 -35.99
N SER A 495 44.28 28.30 -36.34
CA SER A 495 44.21 27.18 -35.37
C SER A 495 45.41 27.18 -34.42
N THR A 496 46.61 27.51 -34.90
CA THR A 496 47.82 27.61 -34.08
C THR A 496 47.73 28.80 -33.13
N LEU A 497 47.32 29.97 -33.63
CA LEU A 497 47.10 31.15 -32.81
C LEU A 497 46.02 30.90 -31.73
N ARG A 498 44.92 30.26 -32.11
CA ARG A 498 43.84 29.91 -31.15
C ARG A 498 44.36 29.05 -30.00
N ARG A 499 45.12 27.97 -30.32
CA ARG A 499 45.68 27.09 -29.30
C ARG A 499 46.68 27.85 -28.43
N ARG A 500 47.62 28.63 -29.02
CA ARG A 500 48.65 29.35 -28.28
C ARG A 500 48.07 30.42 -27.35
N LEU A 501 47.06 31.18 -27.80
CA LEU A 501 46.36 32.13 -26.95
C LEU A 501 45.58 31.44 -25.84
N GLN A 502 44.97 30.28 -26.13
CA GLN A 502 44.22 29.55 -25.14
C GLN A 502 45.13 28.89 -24.07
N ASP A 503 46.28 28.38 -24.49
CA ASP A 503 47.27 27.79 -23.59
C ASP A 503 47.91 28.87 -22.69
N ALA A 504 48.26 30.05 -23.26
CA ALA A 504 48.85 31.17 -22.55
C ALA A 504 47.87 31.93 -21.65
N THR A 505 46.59 32.05 -22.03
CA THR A 505 45.61 32.88 -21.31
C THR A 505 44.52 32.09 -20.60
N GLY A 506 44.36 30.82 -20.93
CA GLY A 506 43.29 29.96 -20.39
C GLY A 506 41.88 30.30 -20.91
N VAL A 507 41.73 31.30 -21.81
CA VAL A 507 40.43 31.73 -22.36
C VAL A 507 40.44 31.65 -23.90
N SER A 508 39.23 31.65 -24.48
CA SER A 508 39.15 31.66 -25.94
C SER A 508 39.75 32.98 -26.52
N PRO A 509 40.40 32.95 -27.71
CA PRO A 509 40.94 34.15 -28.33
C PRO A 509 39.93 35.29 -28.47
N LYS A 510 38.68 34.95 -28.80
CA LYS A 510 37.60 35.95 -28.88
C LYS A 510 37.34 36.61 -27.52
N SER A 511 37.36 35.82 -26.42
CA SER A 511 37.19 36.37 -25.08
C SER A 511 38.38 37.22 -24.64
N TYR A 512 39.59 36.85 -25.07
CA TYR A 512 40.79 37.62 -24.79
C TYR A 512 40.80 38.96 -25.52
N ILE A 513 40.53 38.99 -26.83
CA ILE A 513 40.39 40.22 -27.62
C ILE A 513 39.28 41.11 -27.02
N GLN A 514 38.14 40.53 -26.67
CA GLN A 514 37.06 41.27 -26.01
C GLN A 514 37.48 41.86 -24.65
N ALA A 515 38.36 41.22 -23.91
CA ALA A 515 38.90 41.77 -22.67
C ALA A 515 39.75 43.01 -22.95
N ILE A 516 40.63 42.97 -23.96
CA ILE A 516 41.44 44.12 -24.40
C ILE A 516 40.53 45.26 -24.86
N GLN A 517 39.52 44.96 -25.69
CA GLN A 517 38.56 45.99 -26.16
C GLN A 517 37.84 46.66 -24.97
N MET A 518 37.44 45.88 -23.93
CA MET A 518 36.77 46.42 -22.77
C MET A 518 37.70 47.23 -21.87
N GLN A 519 38.97 46.85 -21.76
CA GLN A 519 39.98 47.64 -21.05
C GLN A 519 40.12 49.02 -21.74
N ARG A 520 40.32 49.07 -23.05
CA ARG A 520 40.40 50.32 -23.83
C ARG A 520 39.14 51.16 -23.70
N ALA A 521 37.97 50.51 -23.69
CA ALA A 521 36.67 51.16 -23.47
C ALA A 521 36.57 51.85 -22.10
N CYS A 522 37.08 51.24 -21.04
CA CYS A 522 37.15 51.87 -19.73
C CYS A 522 37.98 53.12 -19.70
N GLU A 523 39.22 53.09 -20.29
CA GLU A 523 40.09 54.23 -20.39
C GLU A 523 39.44 55.40 -21.15
N LEU A 524 38.78 55.11 -22.29
CA LEU A 524 38.06 56.11 -23.08
C LEU A 524 36.84 56.67 -22.38
N LEU A 525 36.14 55.86 -21.61
CA LEU A 525 34.99 56.30 -20.76
C LEU A 525 35.45 57.19 -19.62
N ASP A 526 36.61 56.91 -19.01
CA ASP A 526 37.22 57.71 -17.93
C ASP A 526 37.75 59.05 -18.45
N SER A 527 38.17 59.12 -19.74
CA SER A 527 38.52 60.37 -20.38
C SER A 527 37.32 61.25 -20.78
N GLY A 528 36.09 60.78 -20.54
CA GLY A 528 34.87 61.56 -20.75
C GLY A 528 34.29 61.53 -22.18
N LEU A 529 34.78 60.67 -23.07
CA LEU A 529 34.22 60.50 -24.42
C LEU A 529 32.78 60.00 -24.40
N GLN A 530 32.01 60.34 -25.45
CA GLN A 530 30.62 59.85 -25.58
C GLN A 530 30.59 58.34 -25.82
N ILE A 531 29.60 57.65 -25.29
CA ILE A 531 29.48 56.17 -25.36
C ILE A 531 29.47 55.69 -26.84
N ALA A 532 28.89 56.45 -27.74
CA ALA A 532 28.88 56.12 -29.17
C ALA A 532 30.27 56.16 -29.77
N ASP A 533 31.08 57.20 -29.41
CA ASP A 533 32.46 57.36 -29.91
C ASP A 533 33.38 56.30 -29.32
N VAL A 534 33.21 55.97 -28.04
CA VAL A 534 33.93 54.85 -27.38
C VAL A 534 33.63 53.53 -28.08
N ALA A 535 32.38 53.30 -28.46
CA ALA A 535 31.99 52.06 -29.15
C ALA A 535 32.74 51.96 -30.51
N MET A 536 32.80 53.04 -31.28
CA MET A 536 33.52 53.06 -32.58
C MET A 536 35.02 52.87 -32.38
N GLN A 537 35.64 53.59 -31.46
CA GLN A 537 37.07 53.46 -31.18
C GLN A 537 37.49 52.10 -30.60
N CYS A 538 36.54 51.35 -30.09
CA CYS A 538 36.75 49.95 -29.62
C CYS A 538 36.34 48.89 -30.66
N GLY A 539 36.09 49.28 -31.91
CA GLY A 539 35.82 48.36 -33.02
C GLY A 539 34.40 47.78 -33.05
N PHE A 540 33.43 48.51 -32.48
CA PHE A 540 32.03 48.11 -32.55
C PHE A 540 31.25 48.91 -33.56
N ALA A 541 30.74 48.28 -34.60
CA ALA A 541 29.91 48.93 -35.61
C ALA A 541 28.63 49.56 -35.08
N GLU A 542 28.09 49.05 -33.99
CA GLU A 542 26.83 49.49 -33.34
C GLU A 542 26.99 49.74 -31.85
N PRO A 543 26.59 50.89 -31.31
CA PRO A 543 26.64 51.19 -29.87
C PRO A 543 25.83 50.22 -29.00
N GLY A 544 24.76 49.62 -29.58
CA GLY A 544 23.94 48.62 -28.89
C GLY A 544 24.70 47.29 -28.69
N SER A 545 25.54 46.89 -29.66
CA SER A 545 26.39 45.69 -29.57
C SER A 545 27.50 45.89 -28.53
N PHE A 546 28.11 47.08 -28.51
CA PHE A 546 29.08 47.50 -27.50
C PHE A 546 28.47 47.44 -26.09
N THR A 547 27.32 48.07 -25.86
CA THR A 547 26.68 48.12 -24.55
C THR A 547 26.36 46.71 -24.03
N ARG A 548 25.89 45.81 -24.89
CA ARG A 548 25.63 44.40 -24.51
C ARG A 548 26.89 43.65 -24.15
N THR A 549 27.96 43.83 -24.92
CA THR A 549 29.25 43.19 -24.69
C THR A 549 29.92 43.73 -23.42
N PHE A 550 29.92 45.05 -23.22
CA PHE A 550 30.44 45.73 -22.04
C PHE A 550 29.75 45.23 -20.77
N LYS A 551 28.42 45.19 -20.77
CA LYS A 551 27.64 44.63 -19.65
C LYS A 551 27.91 43.14 -19.40
N ARG A 552 28.08 42.35 -20.47
CA ARG A 552 28.38 40.91 -20.35
C ARG A 552 29.77 40.68 -19.74
N VAL A 553 30.78 41.48 -20.10
CA VAL A 553 32.16 41.29 -19.65
C VAL A 553 32.39 41.92 -18.27
N LEU A 554 31.94 43.13 -18.06
CA LEU A 554 32.23 43.92 -16.87
C LEU A 554 31.08 43.91 -15.83
N GLY A 555 29.91 43.37 -16.18
CA GLY A 555 28.76 43.27 -15.27
C GLY A 555 27.94 44.56 -15.16
N LEU A 556 28.40 45.69 -15.67
CA LEU A 556 27.78 47.01 -15.60
C LEU A 556 27.58 47.56 -17.03
N THR A 557 26.60 48.43 -17.24
CA THR A 557 26.49 49.17 -18.51
C THR A 557 27.54 50.29 -18.58
N PRO A 558 27.96 50.74 -19.77
CA PRO A 558 28.89 51.88 -19.92
C PRO A 558 28.41 53.13 -19.15
N THR A 559 27.12 53.40 -19.13
CA THR A 559 26.53 54.51 -18.38
C THR A 559 26.68 54.32 -16.86
N GLN A 560 26.47 53.11 -16.37
CA GLN A 560 26.66 52.78 -14.95
C GLN A 560 28.12 52.81 -14.53
N TYR A 561 29.02 52.45 -15.42
CA TYR A 561 30.47 52.53 -15.18
C TYR A 561 30.88 54.00 -15.01
N ARG A 562 30.49 54.89 -15.91
CA ARG A 562 30.79 56.33 -15.86
C ARG A 562 30.26 57.05 -14.63
N THR A 563 29.11 56.62 -14.09
CA THR A 563 28.55 57.23 -12.87
C THR A 563 29.23 56.73 -11.60
N ARG A 564 30.10 55.73 -11.66
CA ARG A 564 30.87 55.19 -10.54
C ARG A 564 32.27 55.76 -10.42
N SER A 565 32.85 56.25 -11.56
CA SER A 565 34.08 57.04 -11.62
C SER A 565 33.74 58.51 -11.29
#